data_5bff6229d905b401bcfc1f78b103381d
#
_entry.id   5bff6229d905b401bcfc1f78b103381d
#
_cell.length_a   1.000
_cell.length_b   1.000
_cell.length_c   1.000
_cell.angle_alpha   90.00
_cell.angle_beta   90.00
_cell.angle_gamma   90.00
#
_symmetry.space_group_name_H-M   'P 1'
#
loop_
_entity.id
_entity.type
_entity.pdbx_description
1 polymer ?
#
loop_
_entity_poly.entity_id
_entity_poly.type
_entity_poly.pdbx_seq_one_letter_code
_entity_poly.pdbx_strand_id
1 'polypeptide(L)'
;MRVPYLLLDIDGVLIPFPDDEGAGPASHVHHEVVPSHRDPDDPVTVWLNTAHGPLLMDVLRTGLLTPVWCTSWRQDAATLIDPLLGLPPFPHVDLPRPQITTSHPNGYLWKRDHVDPWLDEAPATWIDDDFTGLDHEWAAERTERGPETLLLQPDPHV
;
A
#
# COMPACT_ATOMS: atom_id res chain seq x y z
N MET A 1 13.57 -21.14 3.91
CA MET A 1 13.36 -19.96 3.05
C MET A 1 12.08 -19.26 3.50
N ARG A 2 12.15 -17.97 3.76
CA ARG A 2 10.97 -17.19 4.15
C ARG A 2 10.12 -16.90 2.91
N VAL A 3 8.80 -17.01 3.04
CA VAL A 3 7.88 -16.56 2.00
C VAL A 3 8.01 -15.03 1.85
N PRO A 4 8.21 -14.52 0.63
CA PRO A 4 8.31 -13.08 0.42
C PRO A 4 7.02 -12.35 0.80
N TYR A 5 7.17 -11.14 1.30
CA TYR A 5 6.03 -10.24 1.53
C TYR A 5 5.67 -9.47 0.26
N LEU A 6 4.38 -9.25 0.07
CA LEU A 6 3.86 -8.27 -0.88
C LEU A 6 3.34 -7.08 -0.08
N LEU A 7 4.13 -6.02 -0.02
CA LEU A 7 3.75 -4.78 0.66
C LEU A 7 2.94 -3.91 -0.29
N LEU A 8 1.74 -3.51 0.14
CA LEU A 8 0.79 -2.78 -0.68
C LEU A 8 0.43 -1.44 -0.03
N ASP A 9 0.63 -0.36 -0.76
CA ASP A 9 -0.02 0.92 -0.47
C ASP A 9 -1.45 0.93 -1.03
N ILE A 10 -2.25 1.88 -0.59
CA ILE A 10 -3.64 2.05 -1.03
C ILE A 10 -3.77 3.31 -1.88
N ASP A 11 -3.48 4.48 -1.34
CA ASP A 11 -3.61 5.75 -2.06
C ASP A 11 -2.56 5.84 -3.17
N GLY A 12 -3.00 6.11 -4.40
CA GLY A 12 -2.15 6.14 -5.58
C GLY A 12 -1.79 4.74 -6.14
N VAL A 13 -2.25 3.66 -5.51
CA VAL A 13 -2.02 2.28 -5.96
C VAL A 13 -3.35 1.59 -6.27
N LEU A 14 -4.19 1.34 -5.27
CA LEU A 14 -5.53 0.77 -5.45
C LEU A 14 -6.61 1.85 -5.57
N ILE A 15 -6.42 2.95 -4.86
CA ILE A 15 -7.29 4.13 -4.96
C ILE A 15 -6.54 5.17 -5.76
N PRO A 16 -6.90 5.38 -7.04
CA PRO A 16 -6.27 6.41 -7.86
C PRO A 16 -6.63 7.80 -7.32
N PHE A 17 -5.74 8.76 -7.53
CA PHE A 17 -6.08 10.14 -7.25
C PHE A 17 -7.13 10.62 -8.26
N PRO A 18 -8.15 11.37 -7.80
CA PRO A 18 -9.19 11.86 -8.68
C PRO A 18 -8.61 12.83 -9.73
N ASP A 19 -9.33 12.97 -10.83
CA ASP A 19 -9.01 13.99 -11.84
C ASP A 19 -9.32 15.41 -11.30
N ASP A 20 -9.07 16.42 -12.16
CA ASP A 20 -9.29 17.83 -11.80
C ASP A 20 -10.76 18.14 -11.47
N GLU A 21 -11.69 17.29 -11.89
CA GLU A 21 -13.13 17.41 -11.64
C GLU A 21 -13.56 16.62 -10.39
N GLY A 22 -12.62 15.90 -9.74
CA GLY A 22 -12.86 15.10 -8.55
C GLY A 22 -13.48 13.74 -8.83
N ALA A 23 -13.43 13.25 -10.08
CA ALA A 23 -13.95 11.96 -10.48
C ALA A 23 -12.86 10.90 -10.54
N GLY A 24 -13.21 9.68 -10.14
CA GLY A 24 -12.36 8.50 -10.32
C GLY A 24 -12.49 7.89 -11.71
N PRO A 25 -11.58 6.96 -12.09
CA PRO A 25 -11.64 6.25 -13.35
C PRO A 25 -12.94 5.46 -13.53
N ALA A 26 -13.39 5.30 -14.78
CA ALA A 26 -14.64 4.58 -15.10
C ALA A 26 -14.62 3.10 -14.66
N SER A 27 -13.44 2.51 -14.51
CA SER A 27 -13.25 1.13 -14.02
C SER A 27 -13.43 0.98 -12.50
N HIS A 28 -13.56 2.08 -11.76
CA HIS A 28 -13.59 2.09 -10.30
C HIS A 28 -14.98 2.44 -9.78
N VAL A 29 -15.35 1.82 -8.67
CA VAL A 29 -16.62 2.04 -7.99
C VAL A 29 -16.42 3.00 -6.83
N HIS A 30 -17.30 3.98 -6.73
CA HIS A 30 -17.33 4.96 -5.66
C HIS A 30 -17.85 4.35 -4.35
N HIS A 31 -17.14 4.61 -3.26
CA HIS A 31 -17.57 4.26 -1.89
C HIS A 31 -17.32 5.43 -0.94
N GLU A 32 -18.11 5.51 0.10
CA GLU A 32 -17.87 6.41 1.22
C GLU A 32 -17.55 5.58 2.46
N VAL A 33 -16.44 5.89 3.12
CA VAL A 33 -15.97 5.22 4.33
C VAL A 33 -15.61 6.25 5.40
N VAL A 34 -15.74 5.87 6.65
CA VAL A 34 -15.36 6.73 7.80
C VAL A 34 -14.13 6.12 8.48
N PRO A 35 -12.92 6.66 8.25
CA PRO A 35 -11.73 6.23 8.97
C PRO A 35 -11.87 6.41 10.49
N SER A 36 -11.20 5.56 11.26
CA SER A 36 -11.32 5.50 12.72
C SER A 36 -10.95 6.81 13.44
N HIS A 37 -10.11 7.65 12.80
CA HIS A 37 -9.66 8.93 13.35
C HIS A 37 -10.54 10.12 12.96
N ARG A 38 -11.60 9.88 12.17
CA ARG A 38 -12.51 10.92 11.69
C ARG A 38 -13.83 10.91 12.43
N ASP A 39 -14.50 12.07 12.41
CA ASP A 39 -15.86 12.21 12.86
C ASP A 39 -16.79 11.31 11.99
N PRO A 40 -17.77 10.60 12.58
CA PRO A 40 -18.74 9.80 11.83
C PRO A 40 -19.50 10.57 10.74
N ASP A 41 -19.62 11.88 10.88
CA ASP A 41 -20.28 12.75 9.91
C ASP A 41 -19.32 13.29 8.82
N ASP A 42 -18.05 12.85 8.82
CA ASP A 42 -17.02 13.30 7.88
C ASP A 42 -16.43 12.11 7.10
N PRO A 43 -17.21 11.51 6.17
CA PRO A 43 -16.74 10.37 5.38
C PRO A 43 -15.68 10.79 4.35
N VAL A 44 -14.88 9.80 3.94
CA VAL A 44 -13.91 9.93 2.84
C VAL A 44 -14.44 9.15 1.64
N THR A 45 -14.38 9.77 0.49
CA THR A 45 -14.69 9.10 -0.78
C THR A 45 -13.48 8.30 -1.26
N VAL A 46 -13.73 7.04 -1.63
CA VAL A 46 -12.73 6.16 -2.23
C VAL A 46 -13.29 5.52 -3.50
N TRP A 47 -12.43 5.32 -4.50
CA TRP A 47 -12.76 4.59 -5.72
C TRP A 47 -11.96 3.32 -5.76
N LEU A 48 -12.62 2.17 -5.91
CA LEU A 48 -11.99 0.85 -5.92
C LEU A 48 -12.37 0.09 -7.17
N ASN A 49 -11.38 -0.53 -7.80
CA ASN A 49 -11.61 -1.47 -8.88
C ASN A 49 -11.93 -2.84 -8.31
N THR A 50 -13.14 -3.33 -8.56
CA THR A 50 -13.59 -4.63 -8.05
C THR A 50 -12.77 -5.82 -8.55
N ALA A 51 -12.02 -5.66 -9.64
CA ALA A 51 -11.12 -6.70 -10.16
C ALA A 51 -9.88 -6.91 -9.27
N HIS A 52 -9.50 -5.93 -8.45
CA HIS A 52 -8.34 -6.06 -7.56
C HIS A 52 -8.54 -7.08 -6.45
N GLY A 53 -9.76 -7.24 -5.94
CA GLY A 53 -10.07 -8.24 -4.93
C GLY A 53 -9.73 -9.67 -5.37
N PRO A 54 -10.30 -10.16 -6.48
CA PRO A 54 -9.95 -11.48 -7.02
C PRO A 54 -8.47 -11.67 -7.32
N LEU A 55 -7.79 -10.64 -7.84
CA LEU A 55 -6.34 -10.71 -8.11
C LEU A 55 -5.54 -10.92 -6.81
N LEU A 56 -5.85 -10.16 -5.76
CA LEU A 56 -5.19 -10.31 -4.46
C LEU A 56 -5.53 -11.65 -3.80
N MET A 57 -6.76 -12.14 -3.97
CA MET A 57 -7.13 -13.48 -3.50
C MET A 57 -6.33 -14.57 -4.21
N ASP A 58 -6.08 -14.42 -5.50
CA ASP A 58 -5.27 -15.38 -6.25
C ASP A 58 -3.82 -15.38 -5.75
N VAL A 59 -3.24 -14.20 -5.48
CA VAL A 59 -1.92 -14.10 -4.86
C VAL A 59 -1.88 -14.82 -3.51
N LEU A 60 -2.89 -14.58 -2.66
CA LEU A 60 -2.99 -15.24 -1.35
C LEU A 60 -3.08 -16.76 -1.48
N ARG A 61 -3.88 -17.27 -2.43
CA ARG A 61 -4.06 -18.71 -2.64
C ARG A 61 -2.82 -19.40 -3.17
N THR A 62 -1.96 -18.72 -3.92
CA THR A 62 -0.71 -19.32 -4.40
C THR A 62 0.25 -19.65 -3.25
N GLY A 63 0.18 -18.94 -2.14
CA GLY A 63 1.13 -19.05 -1.04
C GLY A 63 2.55 -18.60 -1.37
N LEU A 64 2.76 -18.01 -2.56
CA LEU A 64 4.09 -17.56 -3.01
C LEU A 64 4.48 -16.21 -2.42
N LEU A 65 3.49 -15.39 -2.10
CA LEU A 65 3.64 -14.07 -1.46
C LEU A 65 2.65 -13.94 -0.31
N THR A 66 3.04 -13.22 0.71
CA THR A 66 2.15 -12.87 1.83
C THR A 66 1.76 -11.39 1.70
N PRO A 67 0.50 -11.09 1.33
CA PRO A 67 0.03 -9.70 1.23
C PRO A 67 -0.01 -9.03 2.60
N VAL A 68 0.50 -7.80 2.65
CA VAL A 68 0.53 -6.97 3.86
C VAL A 68 0.28 -5.51 3.46
N TRP A 69 -0.63 -4.84 4.14
CA TRP A 69 -0.86 -3.43 3.91
C TRP A 69 0.31 -2.58 4.41
N CYS A 70 0.80 -1.70 3.57
CA CYS A 70 1.85 -0.73 3.90
C CYS A 70 1.34 0.67 3.54
N THR A 71 0.46 1.20 4.37
CA THR A 71 -0.37 2.37 4.07
C THR A 71 -0.63 3.21 5.30
N SER A 72 -0.81 4.51 5.11
CA SER A 72 -1.24 5.43 6.17
C SER A 72 -2.67 5.12 6.68
N TRP A 73 -3.44 4.31 5.99
CA TRP A 73 -4.72 3.79 6.50
C TRP A 73 -4.54 2.90 7.72
N ARG A 74 -3.37 2.26 7.85
CA ARG A 74 -3.05 1.40 8.99
C ARG A 74 -4.10 0.31 9.15
N GLN A 75 -4.64 0.11 10.35
CA GLN A 75 -5.67 -0.90 10.61
C GLN A 75 -6.98 -0.65 9.86
N ASP A 76 -7.29 0.58 9.52
CA ASP A 76 -8.49 0.91 8.74
C ASP A 76 -8.49 0.26 7.35
N ALA A 77 -7.33 -0.10 6.80
CA ALA A 77 -7.25 -0.89 5.58
C ALA A 77 -7.97 -2.24 5.73
N ALA A 78 -7.73 -2.96 6.82
CA ALA A 78 -8.39 -4.25 7.08
C ALA A 78 -9.87 -4.10 7.43
N THR A 79 -10.25 -3.05 8.15
CA THR A 79 -11.64 -2.85 8.58
C THR A 79 -12.54 -2.22 7.53
N LEU A 80 -12.00 -1.36 6.66
CA LEU A 80 -12.78 -0.57 5.72
C LEU A 80 -12.57 -0.97 4.25
N ILE A 81 -11.34 -1.29 3.85
CA ILE A 81 -10.99 -1.55 2.45
C ILE A 81 -11.10 -3.04 2.11
N ASP A 82 -10.55 -3.92 2.92
CA ASP A 82 -10.61 -5.36 2.67
C ASP A 82 -12.04 -5.87 2.44
N PRO A 83 -13.06 -5.48 3.25
CA PRO A 83 -14.43 -5.92 3.01
C PRO A 83 -15.00 -5.46 1.67
N LEU A 84 -14.66 -4.25 1.22
CA LEU A 84 -15.12 -3.71 -0.06
C LEU A 84 -14.53 -4.45 -1.26
N LEU A 85 -13.35 -5.04 -1.09
CA LEU A 85 -12.69 -5.86 -2.11
C LEU A 85 -13.00 -7.36 -1.98
N GLY A 86 -13.78 -7.77 -0.98
CA GLY A 86 -14.08 -9.17 -0.71
C GLY A 86 -12.87 -9.95 -0.18
N LEU A 87 -11.94 -9.27 0.49
CA LEU A 87 -10.72 -9.86 1.03
C LEU A 87 -10.88 -10.20 2.52
N PRO A 88 -10.19 -11.26 3.00
CA PRO A 88 -10.01 -11.43 4.44
C PRO A 88 -9.15 -10.28 5.00
N PRO A 89 -9.19 -10.02 6.32
CA PRO A 89 -8.35 -8.97 6.91
C PRO A 89 -6.87 -9.27 6.68
N PHE A 90 -6.18 -8.43 5.91
CA PHE A 90 -4.73 -8.53 5.75
C PHE A 90 -4.02 -7.86 6.93
N PRO A 91 -2.86 -8.40 7.34
CA PRO A 91 -2.00 -7.70 8.30
C PRO A 91 -1.47 -6.39 7.69
N HIS A 92 -0.96 -5.52 8.53
CA HIS A 92 -0.37 -4.25 8.10
C HIS A 92 0.96 -4.00 8.80
N VAL A 93 1.85 -3.26 8.12
CA VAL A 93 3.04 -2.70 8.76
C VAL A 93 2.57 -1.59 9.71
N ASP A 94 3.06 -1.61 10.95
CA ASP A 94 2.69 -0.59 11.93
C ASP A 94 3.40 0.73 11.63
N LEU A 95 2.78 1.53 10.79
CA LEU A 95 3.25 2.87 10.44
C LEU A 95 2.68 3.90 11.40
N PRO A 96 3.47 4.91 11.84
CA PRO A 96 2.93 6.03 12.58
C PRO A 96 2.03 6.89 11.68
N ARG A 97 1.17 7.70 12.29
CA ARG A 97 0.45 8.72 11.52
C ARG A 97 1.46 9.73 10.99
N PRO A 98 1.41 10.07 9.69
CA PRO A 98 2.30 11.07 9.15
C PRO A 98 2.05 12.42 9.85
N GLN A 99 3.08 12.95 10.50
CA GLN A 99 3.05 14.29 11.12
C GLN A 99 3.75 15.33 10.27
N ILE A 100 4.18 14.93 9.10
CA ILE A 100 5.03 15.72 8.20
C ILE A 100 4.26 16.10 6.94
N THR A 101 4.56 17.27 6.43
CA THR A 101 3.96 17.81 5.21
C THR A 101 4.63 17.29 3.93
N THR A 102 5.72 16.54 4.05
CA THR A 102 6.44 15.96 2.93
C THR A 102 6.57 14.45 3.08
N SER A 103 6.39 13.73 1.98
CA SER A 103 6.56 12.28 1.93
C SER A 103 8.03 11.84 1.88
N HIS A 104 8.96 12.76 1.62
CA HIS A 104 10.40 12.48 1.49
C HIS A 104 11.24 13.37 2.41
N PRO A 105 11.10 13.26 3.74
CA PRO A 105 11.81 14.15 4.68
C PRO A 105 13.33 14.00 4.62
N ASN A 106 13.84 12.83 4.23
CA ASN A 106 15.26 12.52 4.11
C ASN A 106 15.67 12.17 2.67
N GLY A 107 14.88 12.57 1.67
CA GLY A 107 15.10 12.28 0.26
C GLY A 107 14.60 10.93 -0.21
N TYR A 108 14.10 10.08 0.67
CA TYR A 108 13.45 8.81 0.38
C TYR A 108 12.07 8.71 1.04
N LEU A 109 11.27 7.74 0.63
CA LEU A 109 9.92 7.57 1.17
C LEU A 109 9.94 7.38 2.69
N TRP A 110 9.16 8.17 3.41
CA TRP A 110 9.12 8.18 4.87
C TRP A 110 8.80 6.81 5.50
N LYS A 111 8.02 5.99 4.79
CA LYS A 111 7.66 4.64 5.25
C LYS A 111 8.87 3.72 5.39
N ARG A 112 9.94 3.97 4.62
CA ARG A 112 11.11 3.09 4.58
C ARG A 112 11.76 2.87 5.94
N ASP A 113 11.83 3.89 6.79
CA ASP A 113 12.39 3.78 8.13
C ASP A 113 11.63 2.79 9.03
N HIS A 114 10.37 2.53 8.69
CA HIS A 114 9.51 1.57 9.39
C HIS A 114 9.46 0.21 8.71
N VAL A 115 9.55 0.21 7.39
CA VAL A 115 9.51 -1.02 6.58
C VAL A 115 10.81 -1.81 6.71
N ASP A 116 11.96 -1.15 6.66
CA ASP A 116 13.27 -1.81 6.69
C ASP A 116 13.44 -2.70 7.93
N PRO A 117 13.27 -2.20 9.17
CA PRO A 117 13.34 -3.05 10.35
C PRO A 117 12.22 -4.09 10.44
N TRP A 118 11.03 -3.79 9.91
CA TRP A 118 9.91 -4.73 9.90
C TRP A 118 10.18 -5.93 8.99
N LEU A 119 10.77 -5.69 7.82
CA LEU A 119 11.16 -6.75 6.89
C LEU A 119 12.30 -7.61 7.43
N ASP A 120 13.23 -6.99 8.16
CA ASP A 120 14.47 -7.66 8.57
C ASP A 120 15.15 -8.30 7.36
N GLU A 121 15.41 -9.60 7.36
CA GLU A 121 16.02 -10.35 6.27
C GLU A 121 14.98 -11.02 5.34
N ALA A 122 13.72 -10.64 5.41
CA ALA A 122 12.70 -11.20 4.52
C ALA A 122 12.75 -10.56 3.14
N PRO A 123 12.64 -11.34 2.05
CA PRO A 123 12.46 -10.77 0.73
C PRO A 123 11.07 -10.12 0.60
N ALA A 124 10.96 -9.12 -0.27
CA ALA A 124 9.72 -8.39 -0.46
C ALA A 124 9.57 -7.81 -1.86
N THR A 125 8.34 -7.75 -2.31
CA THR A 125 7.89 -6.85 -3.37
C THR A 125 7.07 -5.75 -2.72
N TRP A 126 7.40 -4.50 -2.98
CA TRP A 126 6.72 -3.35 -2.41
C TRP A 126 6.13 -2.48 -3.51
N ILE A 127 4.82 -2.27 -3.45
CA ILE A 127 4.08 -1.44 -4.42
C ILE A 127 3.65 -0.15 -3.74
N ASP A 128 4.19 0.96 -4.23
CA ASP A 128 3.89 2.31 -3.74
C ASP A 128 4.08 3.30 -4.89
N ASP A 129 3.33 4.39 -4.91
CA ASP A 129 3.38 5.39 -5.97
C ASP A 129 4.45 6.47 -5.76
N ASP A 130 5.17 6.45 -4.65
CA ASP A 130 5.95 7.61 -4.19
C ASP A 130 7.43 7.28 -3.86
N PHE A 131 8.02 6.29 -4.53
CA PHE A 131 9.44 5.98 -4.39
C PHE A 131 10.32 7.06 -5.02
N THR A 132 11.52 7.23 -4.47
CA THR A 132 12.58 8.04 -5.04
C THR A 132 13.75 7.17 -5.52
N GLY A 133 14.74 7.77 -6.18
CA GLY A 133 15.96 7.07 -6.57
C GLY A 133 16.69 6.44 -5.38
N LEU A 134 16.66 7.07 -4.20
CA LEU A 134 17.28 6.52 -2.99
C LEU A 134 16.56 5.25 -2.51
N ASP A 135 15.27 5.12 -2.73
CA ASP A 135 14.54 3.89 -2.42
C ASP A 135 14.95 2.75 -3.33
N HIS A 136 15.15 3.03 -4.62
CA HIS A 136 15.66 2.04 -5.58
C HIS A 136 17.08 1.59 -5.25
N GLU A 137 17.94 2.51 -4.81
CA GLU A 137 19.30 2.17 -4.34
C GLU A 137 19.25 1.27 -3.11
N TRP A 138 18.39 1.58 -2.14
CA TRP A 138 18.19 0.76 -0.95
C TRP A 138 17.72 -0.67 -1.30
N ALA A 139 16.77 -0.78 -2.24
CA ALA A 139 16.26 -2.09 -2.67
C ALA A 139 17.36 -2.92 -3.36
N ALA A 140 18.21 -2.28 -4.17
CA ALA A 140 19.34 -2.93 -4.80
C ALA A 140 20.39 -3.39 -3.78
N GLU A 141 20.70 -2.58 -2.78
CA GLU A 141 21.62 -2.94 -1.69
C GLU A 141 21.09 -4.13 -0.86
N ARG A 142 19.79 -4.16 -0.57
CA ARG A 142 19.17 -5.29 0.12
C ARG A 142 19.31 -6.57 -0.70
N THR A 143 19.02 -6.50 -1.99
CA THR A 143 19.12 -7.63 -2.90
C THR A 143 20.55 -8.17 -2.97
N GLU A 144 21.55 -7.30 -3.03
CA GLU A 144 22.96 -7.70 -3.00
C GLU A 144 23.36 -8.40 -1.70
N ARG A 145 22.82 -7.98 -0.56
CA ARG A 145 23.09 -8.60 0.74
C ARG A 145 22.42 -9.96 0.93
N GLY A 146 21.38 -10.27 0.14
CA GLY A 146 20.66 -11.53 0.22
C GLY A 146 19.15 -11.44 0.09
N PRO A 147 18.40 -10.58 0.84
CA PRO A 147 16.95 -10.52 0.70
C PRO A 147 16.52 -9.78 -0.56
N GLU A 148 16.06 -10.54 -1.55
CA GLU A 148 15.57 -9.97 -2.81
C GLU A 148 14.47 -8.94 -2.53
N THR A 149 14.62 -7.75 -3.06
CA THR A 149 13.72 -6.63 -2.84
C THR A 149 13.38 -5.96 -4.16
N LEU A 150 12.10 -5.98 -4.53
CA LEU A 150 11.57 -5.39 -5.76
C LEU A 150 10.63 -4.25 -5.43
N LEU A 151 10.84 -3.09 -6.03
CA LEU A 151 9.93 -1.95 -5.94
C LEU A 151 9.14 -1.81 -7.24
N LEU A 152 7.82 -1.68 -7.12
CA LEU A 152 6.92 -1.42 -8.25
C LEU A 152 6.18 -0.10 -7.99
N GLN A 153 6.26 0.81 -8.97
CA GLN A 153 5.67 2.14 -8.85
C GLN A 153 4.63 2.35 -9.95
N PRO A 154 3.33 2.20 -9.62
CA PRO A 154 2.26 2.45 -10.58
C PRO A 154 2.04 3.95 -10.79
N ASP A 155 1.34 4.29 -11.88
CA ASP A 155 0.84 5.64 -12.09
C ASP A 155 -0.31 5.91 -11.11
N PRO A 156 -0.23 6.96 -10.26
CA PRO A 156 -1.23 7.21 -9.23
C PRO A 156 -2.59 7.70 -9.78
N HIS A 157 -2.69 7.96 -11.09
CA HIS A 157 -3.90 8.46 -11.73
C HIS A 157 -4.63 7.41 -12.59
N VAL A 158 -4.16 6.20 -12.57
CA VAL A 158 -4.71 5.12 -13.42
C VAL A 158 -5.33 4.00 -12.59
#